data_a663b27cf1b5e98aae7a1739be94b924
#
_entry.id   a663b27cf1b5e98aae7a1739be94b924
#
_cell.length_a   1.000
_cell.length_b   1.000
_cell.length_c   1.000
_cell.angle_alpha   90.00
_cell.angle_beta   90.00
_cell.angle_gamma   90.00
#
_symmetry.space_group_name_H-M   'P 1'
#
loop_
_entity.id
_entity.type
_entity.pdbx_description
1 polymer ?
#
loop_
_entity_poly.entity_id
_entity_poly.type
_entity_poly.pdbx_seq_one_letter_code
_entity_poly.pdbx_strand_id
1 'polypeptide(L)'
;CDSQPAVMLLFTTQEDGTSLWETHKEIGAAYDLPMLSYRAVVYPEVSAGTLDWKDISPDNIHPNDEGHKLIGQLVSRYLDSVYDDLDNIDDSSVAFDTPAYTADYYKEAKMLGASDITPQEISGFEQGGNSVYPELFPDNFVTEGEGYLKFETECKCLGFFYLKKVD
;
A
#
# COMPACT_ATOMS: atom_id res chain seq x y z
N CYS A 1 12.81 6.89 -8.27
CA CYS A 1 12.92 5.62 -9.01
C CYS A 1 13.46 5.90 -10.40
N ASP A 2 14.57 5.29 -10.78
CA ASP A 2 15.25 5.55 -12.08
C ASP A 2 14.40 5.10 -13.29
N SER A 3 13.44 4.19 -13.08
CA SER A 3 12.57 3.66 -14.13
C SER A 3 11.36 4.54 -14.47
N GLN A 4 11.11 5.59 -13.70
CA GLN A 4 9.97 6.50 -13.89
C GLN A 4 8.64 5.75 -14.21
N PRO A 5 8.15 4.90 -13.31
CA PRO A 5 6.96 4.12 -13.56
C PRO A 5 5.73 5.01 -13.69
N ALA A 6 4.82 4.64 -14.57
CA ALA A 6 3.49 5.23 -14.59
C ALA A 6 2.74 4.84 -13.29
N VAL A 7 2.06 5.79 -12.68
CA VAL A 7 1.31 5.60 -11.44
C VAL A 7 -0.17 5.89 -11.68
N MET A 8 -1.02 5.01 -11.20
CA MET A 8 -2.48 5.16 -11.23
C MET A 8 -3.03 4.79 -9.84
N LEU A 9 -3.99 5.54 -9.35
CA LEU A 9 -4.68 5.23 -8.11
C LEU A 9 -5.96 4.45 -8.39
N LEU A 10 -6.08 3.26 -7.80
CA LEU A 10 -7.28 2.43 -7.85
C LEU A 10 -7.93 2.41 -6.47
N PHE A 11 -9.16 2.92 -6.39
CA PHE A 11 -9.94 2.97 -5.14
C PHE A 11 -10.93 1.82 -5.09
N THR A 12 -10.75 0.93 -4.15
CA THR A 12 -11.67 -0.14 -3.82
C THR A 12 -12.79 0.34 -2.90
N THR A 13 -13.70 -0.56 -2.51
CA THR A 13 -14.79 -0.27 -1.59
C THR A 13 -15.08 -1.46 -0.68
N GLN A 14 -15.65 -1.18 0.47
CA GLN A 14 -16.30 -2.16 1.32
C GLN A 14 -17.80 -2.31 0.94
N GLU A 15 -18.46 -3.32 1.50
CA GLU A 15 -19.88 -3.62 1.28
C GLU A 15 -20.78 -2.40 1.58
N ASP A 16 -20.46 -1.64 2.62
CA ASP A 16 -21.20 -0.44 3.04
C ASP A 16 -20.88 0.82 2.22
N GLY A 17 -20.01 0.71 1.21
CA GLY A 17 -19.55 1.82 0.39
C GLY A 17 -18.38 2.61 0.99
N THR A 18 -17.83 2.20 2.11
CA THR A 18 -16.61 2.82 2.66
C THR A 18 -15.44 2.65 1.69
N SER A 19 -14.70 3.71 1.45
CA SER A 19 -13.57 3.75 0.51
C SER A 19 -12.53 4.77 0.99
N LEU A 20 -11.29 4.59 0.57
CA LEU A 20 -10.21 5.56 0.81
C LEU A 20 -10.20 6.74 -0.18
N TRP A 21 -11.23 6.85 -1.03
CA TRP A 21 -11.35 7.93 -2.02
C TRP A 21 -11.17 9.31 -1.39
N GLU A 22 -11.93 9.61 -0.34
CA GLU A 22 -11.93 10.95 0.29
C GLU A 22 -10.56 11.31 0.91
N THR A 23 -9.79 10.29 1.31
CA THR A 23 -8.47 10.49 1.93
C THR A 23 -7.36 10.68 0.88
N HIS A 24 -7.45 10.00 -0.27
CA HIS A 24 -6.35 9.93 -1.22
C HIS A 24 -6.58 10.72 -2.52
N LYS A 25 -7.83 11.15 -2.81
CA LYS A 25 -8.13 11.91 -4.04
C LYS A 25 -7.32 13.21 -4.15
N GLU A 26 -7.02 13.86 -3.03
CA GLU A 26 -6.23 15.08 -3.02
C GLU A 26 -4.77 14.83 -3.44
N ILE A 27 -4.21 13.68 -3.09
CA ILE A 27 -2.89 13.25 -3.53
C ILE A 27 -2.90 13.01 -5.05
N GLY A 28 -3.91 12.27 -5.55
CA GLY A 28 -4.06 12.04 -6.97
C GLY A 28 -4.18 13.35 -7.77
N ALA A 29 -4.98 14.29 -7.27
CA ALA A 29 -5.14 15.60 -7.90
C ALA A 29 -3.87 16.45 -7.85
N ALA A 30 -3.12 16.42 -6.73
CA ALA A 30 -1.89 17.20 -6.55
C ALA A 30 -0.77 16.76 -7.51
N TYR A 31 -0.75 15.48 -7.87
CA TYR A 31 0.25 14.91 -8.79
C TYR A 31 -0.30 14.60 -10.19
N ASP A 32 -1.52 15.04 -10.48
CA ASP A 32 -2.21 14.78 -11.75
C ASP A 32 -2.23 13.29 -12.13
N LEU A 33 -2.49 12.43 -11.14
CA LEU A 33 -2.52 11.00 -11.34
C LEU A 33 -3.89 10.52 -11.80
N PRO A 34 -3.96 9.58 -12.73
CA PRO A 34 -5.19 8.88 -13.04
C PRO A 34 -5.80 8.23 -11.80
N MET A 35 -7.11 8.39 -11.63
CA MET A 35 -7.84 7.88 -10.48
C MET A 35 -9.02 7.03 -10.95
N LEU A 36 -9.01 5.75 -10.65
CA LEU A 36 -10.10 4.82 -10.94
C LEU A 36 -10.84 4.44 -9.66
N SER A 37 -12.16 4.47 -9.70
CA SER A 37 -13.00 4.14 -8.55
C SER A 37 -13.84 2.90 -8.81
N TYR A 38 -13.43 1.77 -8.26
CA TYR A 38 -14.23 0.54 -8.24
C TYR A 38 -15.55 0.75 -7.49
N ARG A 39 -15.53 1.55 -6.41
CA ARG A 39 -16.73 1.96 -5.68
C ARG A 39 -17.77 2.59 -6.59
N ALA A 40 -17.35 3.51 -7.48
CA ALA A 40 -18.28 4.21 -8.38
C ALA A 40 -18.93 3.27 -9.39
N VAL A 41 -18.32 2.11 -9.67
CA VAL A 41 -18.85 1.09 -10.56
C VAL A 41 -19.82 0.16 -9.84
N VAL A 42 -19.45 -0.38 -8.68
CA VAL A 42 -20.20 -1.47 -8.05
C VAL A 42 -21.18 -1.00 -6.98
N TYR A 43 -20.85 0.02 -6.21
CA TYR A 43 -21.67 0.42 -5.05
C TYR A 43 -23.09 0.93 -5.43
N PRO A 44 -23.29 1.67 -6.52
CA PRO A 44 -24.63 2.02 -6.97
C PRO A 44 -25.51 0.81 -7.24
N GLU A 45 -24.97 -0.24 -7.85
CA GLU A 45 -25.67 -1.49 -8.18
C GLU A 45 -25.96 -2.31 -6.91
N VAL A 46 -25.00 -2.39 -6.00
CA VAL A 46 -25.19 -3.03 -4.68
C VAL A 46 -26.27 -2.29 -3.89
N SER A 47 -26.18 -0.96 -3.82
CA SER A 47 -27.16 -0.14 -3.11
C SER A 47 -28.57 -0.20 -3.70
N ALA A 48 -28.69 -0.38 -5.01
CA ALA A 48 -29.95 -0.54 -5.71
C ALA A 48 -30.51 -1.97 -5.62
N GLY A 49 -29.69 -2.96 -5.12
CA GLY A 49 -30.05 -4.37 -5.07
C GLY A 49 -30.03 -5.07 -6.44
N THR A 50 -29.39 -4.47 -7.44
CA THR A 50 -29.21 -5.08 -8.78
C THR A 50 -27.97 -5.96 -8.84
N LEU A 51 -27.06 -5.81 -7.89
CA LEU A 51 -25.89 -6.65 -7.68
C LEU A 51 -25.85 -7.11 -6.21
N ASP A 52 -25.79 -8.40 -5.96
CA ASP A 52 -25.53 -8.90 -4.61
C ASP A 52 -24.04 -8.80 -4.32
N TRP A 53 -23.69 -8.19 -3.18
CA TRP A 53 -22.29 -8.06 -2.74
C TRP A 53 -21.58 -9.42 -2.70
N LYS A 54 -22.28 -10.49 -2.31
CA LYS A 54 -21.73 -11.85 -2.22
C LYS A 54 -21.33 -12.45 -3.56
N ASP A 55 -21.86 -11.93 -4.66
CA ASP A 55 -21.44 -12.35 -6.00
C ASP A 55 -20.04 -11.88 -6.34
N ILE A 56 -19.56 -10.79 -5.71
CA ILE A 56 -18.28 -10.16 -5.98
C ILE A 56 -17.29 -10.18 -4.81
N SER A 57 -17.71 -10.64 -3.63
CA SER A 57 -16.88 -10.70 -2.41
C SER A 57 -17.36 -11.79 -1.47
N PRO A 58 -16.46 -12.59 -0.86
CA PRO A 58 -16.83 -13.60 0.15
C PRO A 58 -17.06 -13.00 1.54
N ASP A 59 -16.62 -11.76 1.76
CA ASP A 59 -16.72 -11.03 3.02
C ASP A 59 -17.07 -9.55 2.76
N ASN A 60 -16.86 -8.67 3.72
CA ASN A 60 -17.21 -7.25 3.59
C ASN A 60 -16.17 -6.37 2.87
N ILE A 61 -15.03 -6.93 2.42
CA ILE A 61 -13.91 -6.11 1.91
C ILE A 61 -13.13 -6.77 0.76
N HIS A 62 -12.88 -8.08 0.78
CA HIS A 62 -12.00 -8.74 -0.18
C HIS A 62 -12.76 -9.18 -1.43
N PRO A 63 -12.38 -8.73 -2.64
CA PRO A 63 -13.02 -9.21 -3.86
C PRO A 63 -12.72 -10.71 -4.09
N ASN A 64 -13.72 -11.45 -4.58
CA ASN A 64 -13.53 -12.79 -5.14
C ASN A 64 -13.12 -12.70 -6.63
N ASP A 65 -13.09 -13.83 -7.34
CA ASP A 65 -12.67 -13.87 -8.76
C ASP A 65 -13.53 -12.96 -9.65
N GLU A 66 -14.86 -12.90 -9.43
CA GLU A 66 -15.72 -11.99 -10.20
C GLU A 66 -15.50 -10.53 -9.83
N GLY A 67 -15.26 -10.22 -8.55
CA GLY A 67 -14.87 -8.88 -8.11
C GLY A 67 -13.52 -8.44 -8.73
N HIS A 68 -12.52 -9.33 -8.72
CA HIS A 68 -11.23 -9.07 -9.39
C HIS A 68 -11.38 -8.89 -10.90
N LYS A 69 -12.26 -9.64 -11.55
CA LYS A 69 -12.56 -9.50 -12.97
C LYS A 69 -13.17 -8.12 -13.28
N LEU A 70 -14.09 -7.63 -12.46
CA LEU A 70 -14.66 -6.28 -12.64
C LEU A 70 -13.58 -5.20 -12.47
N ILE A 71 -12.69 -5.34 -11.49
CA ILE A 71 -11.54 -4.45 -11.32
C ILE A 71 -10.63 -4.49 -12.56
N GLY A 72 -10.31 -5.68 -13.05
CA GLY A 72 -9.50 -5.85 -14.27
C GLY A 72 -10.16 -5.21 -15.49
N GLN A 73 -11.47 -5.33 -15.66
CA GLN A 73 -12.21 -4.68 -16.74
C GLN A 73 -12.19 -3.15 -16.62
N LEU A 74 -12.29 -2.61 -15.39
CA LEU A 74 -12.19 -1.18 -15.15
C LEU A 74 -10.84 -0.63 -15.57
N VAL A 75 -9.75 -1.31 -15.14
CA VAL A 75 -8.37 -0.94 -15.51
C VAL A 75 -8.16 -1.06 -17.02
N SER A 76 -8.60 -2.18 -17.64
CA SER A 76 -8.45 -2.38 -19.08
C SER A 76 -9.14 -1.30 -19.89
N ARG A 77 -10.38 -0.94 -19.54
CA ARG A 77 -11.10 0.13 -20.24
C ARG A 77 -10.40 1.48 -20.15
N TYR A 78 -9.81 1.78 -19.00
CA TYR A 78 -9.01 2.99 -18.87
C TYR A 78 -7.77 2.93 -19.77
N LEU A 79 -7.03 1.83 -19.77
CA LEU A 79 -5.87 1.66 -20.63
C LEU A 79 -6.22 1.70 -22.12
N ASP A 80 -7.35 1.10 -22.51
CA ASP A 80 -7.86 1.20 -23.88
C ASP A 80 -8.14 2.66 -24.26
N SER A 81 -8.75 3.45 -23.35
CA SER A 81 -9.01 4.87 -23.62
C SER A 81 -7.74 5.70 -23.74
N VAL A 82 -6.70 5.37 -22.95
CA VAL A 82 -5.35 5.99 -23.07
C VAL A 82 -4.73 5.61 -24.42
N TYR A 83 -4.82 4.33 -24.80
CA TYR A 83 -4.28 3.85 -26.06
C TYR A 83 -4.94 4.52 -27.27
N ASP A 84 -6.25 4.69 -27.24
CA ASP A 84 -7.01 5.34 -28.32
C ASP A 84 -6.69 6.85 -28.45
N ASP A 85 -6.13 7.48 -27.41
CA ASP A 85 -5.78 8.90 -27.37
C ASP A 85 -4.27 9.18 -27.37
N LEU A 86 -3.44 8.17 -27.67
CA LEU A 86 -1.98 8.28 -27.62
C LEU A 86 -1.43 9.45 -28.45
N ASP A 87 -2.04 9.75 -29.59
CA ASP A 87 -1.58 10.82 -30.49
C ASP A 87 -1.80 12.24 -29.89
N ASN A 88 -2.65 12.36 -28.85
CA ASN A 88 -2.95 13.61 -28.17
C ASN A 88 -2.29 13.72 -26.80
N ILE A 89 -1.59 12.68 -26.34
CA ILE A 89 -0.89 12.70 -25.03
C ILE A 89 0.39 13.51 -25.18
N ASP A 90 0.50 14.57 -24.41
CA ASP A 90 1.76 15.31 -24.28
C ASP A 90 2.68 14.60 -23.31
N ASP A 91 3.71 13.93 -23.84
CA ASP A 91 4.75 13.24 -23.05
C ASP A 91 5.90 14.16 -22.61
N SER A 92 5.88 15.44 -23.06
CA SER A 92 6.94 16.40 -22.78
C SER A 92 6.90 17.00 -21.37
N SER A 93 5.81 16.78 -20.64
CA SER A 93 5.48 17.55 -19.44
C SER A 93 5.53 16.79 -18.11
N VAL A 94 6.15 15.63 -18.05
CA VAL A 94 6.29 14.91 -16.77
C VAL A 94 7.21 15.68 -15.85
N ALA A 95 6.65 16.63 -15.10
CA ALA A 95 7.37 17.39 -14.11
C ALA A 95 7.63 16.51 -12.89
N PHE A 96 8.81 15.91 -12.81
CA PHE A 96 9.28 15.19 -11.61
C PHE A 96 9.63 16.12 -10.44
N ASP A 97 9.57 17.41 -10.65
CA ASP A 97 9.90 18.45 -9.65
C ASP A 97 8.67 18.94 -8.87
N THR A 98 7.52 18.24 -8.98
CA THR A 98 6.35 18.60 -8.17
C THR A 98 6.69 18.47 -6.69
N PRO A 99 6.58 19.56 -5.91
CA PRO A 99 6.83 19.51 -4.47
C PRO A 99 5.93 18.45 -3.81
N ALA A 100 6.44 17.82 -2.75
CA ALA A 100 5.63 16.87 -1.99
C ALA A 100 4.34 17.56 -1.49
N TYR A 101 3.20 16.94 -1.74
CA TYR A 101 1.88 17.43 -1.32
C TYR A 101 1.76 17.57 0.20
N THR A 102 2.45 16.69 0.92
CA THR A 102 2.53 16.70 2.37
C THR A 102 3.98 16.84 2.82
N ALA A 103 4.18 17.09 4.11
CA ALA A 103 5.51 17.08 4.69
C ALA A 103 6.19 15.72 4.48
N ASP A 104 7.42 15.74 4.00
CA ASP A 104 8.21 14.56 3.60
C ASP A 104 9.01 13.95 4.77
N TYR A 105 8.43 13.93 5.96
CA TYR A 105 9.11 13.50 7.19
C TYR A 105 9.74 12.11 7.10
N TYR A 106 9.19 11.24 6.26
CA TYR A 106 9.64 9.85 6.09
C TYR A 106 10.45 9.62 4.81
N LYS A 107 10.79 10.67 4.07
CA LYS A 107 11.53 10.55 2.81
C LYS A 107 12.88 9.84 2.98
N GLU A 108 13.56 10.08 4.11
CA GLU A 108 14.84 9.46 4.45
C GLU A 108 14.67 8.30 5.44
N ALA A 109 13.43 7.82 5.65
CA ALA A 109 13.20 6.69 6.54
C ALA A 109 13.84 5.42 5.97
N LYS A 110 14.45 4.64 6.87
CA LYS A 110 15.07 3.36 6.55
C LYS A 110 14.49 2.29 7.47
N MET A 111 14.22 1.14 6.91
CA MET A 111 13.96 -0.06 7.69
C MET A 111 15.32 -0.75 7.91
N LEU A 112 15.65 -0.95 9.17
CA LEU A 112 16.88 -1.63 9.58
C LEU A 112 16.54 -3.04 10.04
N GLY A 113 17.29 -4.03 9.56
CA GLY A 113 17.24 -5.39 10.04
C GLY A 113 18.17 -5.63 11.23
N ALA A 114 18.21 -6.85 11.72
CA ALA A 114 19.06 -7.22 12.84
C ALA A 114 20.57 -7.11 12.50
N SER A 115 20.94 -7.35 11.25
CA SER A 115 22.32 -7.21 10.77
C SER A 115 22.80 -5.76 10.67
N ASP A 116 21.87 -4.80 10.58
CA ASP A 116 22.19 -3.36 10.53
C ASP A 116 22.41 -2.76 11.92
N ILE A 117 22.08 -3.50 12.98
CA ILE A 117 22.09 -3.02 14.35
C ILE A 117 23.14 -3.80 15.14
N THR A 118 24.07 -3.09 15.79
CA THR A 118 25.00 -3.69 16.74
C THR A 118 24.51 -3.41 18.16
N PRO A 119 23.92 -4.41 18.85
CA PRO A 119 23.46 -4.20 20.21
C PRO A 119 24.64 -3.94 21.15
N GLN A 120 24.50 -2.97 22.06
CA GLN A 120 25.41 -2.79 23.20
C GLN A 120 25.21 -3.89 24.26
N GLU A 121 23.95 -4.25 24.46
CA GLU A 121 23.54 -5.33 25.36
C GLU A 121 22.36 -6.08 24.73
N ILE A 122 22.36 -7.39 24.86
CA ILE A 122 21.27 -8.25 24.38
C ILE A 122 21.04 -9.38 25.40
N SER A 123 19.80 -9.63 25.74
CA SER A 123 19.39 -10.74 26.59
C SER A 123 18.03 -11.27 26.12
N GLY A 124 17.91 -12.57 26.02
CA GLY A 124 16.66 -13.24 25.62
C GLY A 124 16.28 -13.10 24.15
N PHE A 125 16.99 -12.27 23.38
CA PHE A 125 16.81 -12.16 21.93
C PHE A 125 17.94 -12.86 21.19
N GLU A 126 17.60 -13.45 20.06
CA GLU A 126 18.54 -14.03 19.10
C GLU A 126 18.39 -13.31 17.75
N GLN A 127 19.51 -13.13 17.05
CA GLN A 127 19.51 -12.60 15.70
C GLN A 127 19.13 -13.69 14.71
N GLY A 128 18.25 -13.39 13.81
CA GLY A 128 17.67 -14.35 12.90
C GLY A 128 16.60 -15.20 13.60
N GLY A 129 16.10 -16.18 12.93
CA GLY A 129 15.09 -17.08 13.47
C GLY A 129 13.86 -17.18 12.58
N ASN A 130 12.88 -17.94 13.06
CA ASN A 130 11.65 -18.21 12.32
C ASN A 130 10.74 -16.99 12.30
N SER A 131 10.90 -16.11 11.30
CA SER A 131 9.87 -15.13 10.99
C SER A 131 8.64 -15.85 10.43
N VAL A 132 7.46 -15.46 10.87
CA VAL A 132 6.19 -15.93 10.28
C VAL A 132 6.06 -15.43 8.83
N TYR A 133 6.74 -14.33 8.52
CA TYR A 133 6.78 -13.71 7.19
C TYR A 133 8.24 -13.48 6.76
N PRO A 134 9.00 -14.55 6.45
CA PRO A 134 10.43 -14.44 6.17
C PRO A 134 10.74 -13.61 4.91
N GLU A 135 9.81 -13.53 3.96
CA GLU A 135 9.91 -12.70 2.77
C GLU A 135 9.80 -11.19 3.07
N LEU A 136 9.12 -10.82 4.15
CA LEU A 136 8.96 -9.42 4.57
C LEU A 136 9.98 -9.02 5.64
N PHE A 137 10.36 -9.97 6.49
CA PHE A 137 11.27 -9.77 7.62
C PHE A 137 12.36 -10.85 7.63
N PRO A 138 13.24 -10.84 6.61
CA PRO A 138 14.30 -11.86 6.48
C PRO A 138 15.39 -11.73 7.54
N ASP A 139 15.52 -10.55 8.16
CA ASP A 139 16.58 -10.19 9.09
C ASP A 139 15.98 -9.48 10.31
N ASN A 140 15.78 -10.23 11.38
CA ASN A 140 15.08 -9.78 12.58
C ASN A 140 15.73 -10.27 13.88
N PHE A 141 15.29 -9.71 14.99
CA PHE A 141 15.55 -10.28 16.32
C PHE A 141 14.29 -11.03 16.78
N VAL A 142 14.48 -12.18 17.39
CA VAL A 142 13.39 -13.01 17.91
C VAL A 142 13.63 -13.31 19.40
N THR A 143 12.53 -13.47 20.14
CA THR A 143 12.54 -13.97 21.52
C THR A 143 11.28 -14.81 21.73
N GLU A 144 11.39 -15.86 22.53
CA GLU A 144 10.24 -16.69 22.99
C GLU A 144 9.81 -16.35 24.42
N GLY A 145 10.46 -15.37 25.06
CA GLY A 145 10.18 -15.01 26.43
C GLY A 145 10.55 -13.57 26.75
N GLU A 146 10.86 -13.34 28.00
CA GLU A 146 11.35 -12.03 28.44
C GLU A 146 12.76 -11.78 27.93
N GLY A 147 13.00 -10.55 27.48
CA GLY A 147 14.30 -10.14 27.00
C GLY A 147 14.41 -8.64 26.83
N TYR A 148 15.59 -8.17 26.59
CA TYR A 148 15.85 -6.79 26.21
C TYR A 148 16.93 -6.69 25.16
N LEU A 149 16.83 -5.63 24.37
CA LEU A 149 17.78 -5.24 23.36
C LEU A 149 18.12 -3.77 23.58
N LYS A 150 19.42 -3.48 23.80
CA LYS A 150 19.90 -2.13 23.98
C LYS A 150 20.83 -1.77 22.84
N PHE A 151 20.52 -0.70 22.13
CA PHE A 151 21.35 -0.15 21.07
C PHE A 151 21.26 1.39 21.08
N GLU A 152 22.19 2.01 20.40
CA GLU A 152 22.25 3.46 20.26
C GLU A 152 22.17 3.81 18.78
N THR A 153 21.35 4.79 18.44
CA THR A 153 21.21 5.26 17.07
C THR A 153 20.94 6.76 17.03
N GLU A 154 21.44 7.41 16.00
CA GLU A 154 21.16 8.83 15.75
C GLU A 154 19.99 8.94 14.77
N CYS A 155 18.86 9.46 15.23
CA CYS A 155 17.67 9.60 14.42
C CYS A 155 16.77 10.73 14.92
N LYS A 156 15.91 11.25 14.05
CA LYS A 156 14.86 12.23 14.41
C LYS A 156 13.61 11.51 14.94
N CYS A 157 13.35 10.31 14.46
CA CYS A 157 12.21 9.50 14.84
C CYS A 157 12.62 8.03 14.80
N LEU A 158 12.21 7.26 15.80
CA LEU A 158 12.44 5.82 15.89
C LEU A 158 11.09 5.13 15.98
N GLY A 159 10.89 4.14 15.13
CA GLY A 159 9.74 3.24 15.17
C GLY A 159 10.20 1.79 15.30
N PHE A 160 9.36 0.96 15.91
CA PHE A 160 9.58 -0.48 15.99
C PHE A 160 8.46 -1.19 15.24
N PHE A 161 8.85 -2.11 14.38
CA PHE A 161 7.92 -3.03 13.74
C PHE A 161 8.11 -4.41 14.37
N TYR A 162 7.07 -4.94 14.99
CA TYR A 162 7.16 -6.23 15.67
C TYR A 162 5.91 -7.06 15.48
N LEU A 163 6.09 -8.36 15.46
CA LEU A 163 5.01 -9.34 15.49
C LEU A 163 4.92 -9.93 16.90
N LYS A 164 3.75 -9.81 17.50
CA LYS A 164 3.44 -10.46 18.77
C LYS A 164 2.67 -11.74 18.49
N LYS A 165 3.19 -12.89 18.91
CA LYS A 165 2.43 -14.13 18.92
C LYS A 165 1.37 -14.04 20.03
N VAL A 166 0.14 -14.27 19.66
CA VAL A 166 -0.98 -14.41 20.61
C VAL A 166 -1.14 -15.90 20.85
N ASP A 167 -0.98 -16.33 22.10
CA ASP A 167 -1.23 -17.72 22.53
C ASP A 167 -2.73 -18.00 22.57
#